data_01512345c1caff3b1ace49485598c889
#
_entry.id   01512345c1caff3b1ace49485598c889
#
_cell.length_a   1.000
_cell.length_b   1.000
_cell.length_c   1.000
_cell.angle_alpha   90.00
_cell.angle_beta   90.00
_cell.angle_gamma   90.00
#
_symmetry.space_group_name_H-M   'P 1'
#
loop_
_entity.id
_entity.type
_entity.pdbx_description
1 polymer ?
#
loop_
_entity_poly.entity_id
_entity_poly.type
_entity_poly.pdbx_seq_one_letter_code
_entity_poly.pdbx_strand_id
1 'polypeptide(L)'
;MKSTQELEHQIQQSQTPSLLMEDTFTAPTLAEYLQELLRRHNRSVQDVVVACGLDRSYGYQLFNGTRKPTRNFLLRLALLLKLGEAGTQRLLKIAERQPLYARNRRDAAVLYGLTHNLTADETQELLAGLGEDGLE
;
A
#
# COMPACT_ATOMS: atom_id res chain seq x y z
N MET A 1 19.08 4.05 0.77
CA MET A 1 18.20 4.42 1.91
C MET A 1 18.16 3.27 2.90
N LYS A 2 18.27 3.58 4.18
CA LYS A 2 18.16 2.56 5.22
C LYS A 2 16.70 2.13 5.40
N SER A 3 16.48 0.85 5.66
CA SER A 3 15.15 0.35 5.98
C SER A 3 14.70 0.85 7.36
N THR A 4 13.41 0.76 7.63
CA THR A 4 12.86 1.12 8.93
C THR A 4 13.50 0.27 10.04
N GLN A 5 13.68 -1.03 9.80
CA GLN A 5 14.31 -1.92 10.78
C GLN A 5 15.77 -1.58 11.05
N GLU A 6 16.51 -1.20 10.01
CA GLU A 6 17.90 -0.76 10.14
C GLU A 6 17.98 0.52 10.98
N LEU A 7 17.09 1.50 10.72
CA LEU A 7 17.04 2.73 11.50
C LEU A 7 16.69 2.46 12.97
N GLU A 8 15.72 1.61 13.23
CA GLU A 8 15.33 1.24 14.60
C GLU A 8 16.50 0.61 15.34
N HIS A 9 17.22 -0.31 14.68
CA HIS A 9 18.40 -0.95 15.27
C HIS A 9 19.48 0.08 15.59
N GLN A 10 19.80 0.99 14.65
CA GLN A 10 20.81 2.03 14.86
C GLN A 10 20.43 2.97 15.99
N ILE A 11 19.17 3.36 16.09
CA ILE A 11 18.68 4.22 17.18
C ILE A 11 18.88 3.53 18.52
N GLN A 12 18.56 2.23 18.61
CA GLN A 12 18.72 1.45 19.83
C GLN A 12 20.18 1.27 20.23
N GLN A 13 21.08 1.12 19.25
CA GLN A 13 22.50 0.91 19.49
C GLN A 13 23.29 2.20 19.72
N SER A 14 22.76 3.35 19.30
CA SER A 14 23.45 4.61 19.40
C SER A 14 23.47 5.12 20.86
N GLN A 15 24.65 5.53 21.33
CA GLN A 15 24.83 6.11 22.66
C GLN A 15 24.72 7.64 22.66
N THR A 16 24.62 8.26 21.48
CA THR A 16 24.52 9.71 21.35
C THR A 16 23.42 10.06 20.35
N PRO A 17 22.84 11.26 20.41
CA PRO A 17 21.81 11.65 19.45
C PRO A 17 22.37 12.07 18.08
N SER A 18 23.69 11.95 17.86
CA SER A 18 24.29 12.38 16.59
C SER A 18 23.68 11.69 15.37
N LEU A 19 23.23 10.45 15.52
CA LEU A 19 22.53 9.72 14.46
C LEU A 19 21.32 10.50 13.93
N LEU A 20 20.64 11.26 14.77
CA LEU A 20 19.44 12.02 14.41
C LEU A 20 19.73 13.19 13.47
N MET A 21 21.00 13.55 13.29
CA MET A 21 21.42 14.61 12.37
C MET A 21 21.66 14.10 10.94
N GLU A 22 21.55 12.79 10.70
CA GLU A 22 21.75 12.22 9.38
C GLU A 22 20.50 12.37 8.50
N ASP A 23 20.71 12.49 7.19
CA ASP A 23 19.61 12.65 6.21
C ASP A 23 18.72 11.41 6.06
N THR A 24 19.14 10.28 6.66
CA THR A 24 18.39 9.01 6.59
C THR A 24 17.02 9.07 7.26
N PHE A 25 16.71 10.14 7.98
CA PHE A 25 15.40 10.34 8.63
C PHE A 25 14.38 11.01 7.72
N THR A 26 14.76 11.34 6.49
CA THR A 26 13.80 11.82 5.51
C THR A 26 12.90 10.66 5.10
N ALA A 27 11.61 10.77 5.42
CA ALA A 27 10.63 9.74 5.03
C ALA A 27 10.44 9.76 3.51
N PRO A 28 10.31 8.59 2.85
CA PRO A 28 9.96 8.58 1.44
C PRO A 28 8.56 9.15 1.23
N THR A 29 8.34 9.83 0.11
CA THR A 29 7.01 10.26 -0.27
C THR A 29 6.17 9.03 -0.64
N LEU A 30 4.85 9.18 -0.61
CA LEU A 30 3.97 8.10 -1.05
C LEU A 30 4.27 7.71 -2.51
N ALA A 31 4.48 8.70 -3.39
CA ALA A 31 4.80 8.43 -4.79
C ALA A 31 6.08 7.60 -4.93
N GLU A 32 7.13 7.96 -4.20
CA GLU A 32 8.38 7.19 -4.19
C GLU A 32 8.15 5.76 -3.70
N TYR A 33 7.35 5.60 -2.64
CA TYR A 33 7.03 4.28 -2.09
C TYR A 33 6.24 3.43 -3.08
N LEU A 34 5.25 4.04 -3.76
CA LEU A 34 4.45 3.33 -4.77
C LEU A 34 5.32 2.87 -5.94
N GLN A 35 6.24 3.72 -6.41
CA GLN A 35 7.16 3.35 -7.48
C GLN A 35 8.09 2.21 -7.05
N GLU A 36 8.56 2.25 -5.81
CA GLU A 36 9.39 1.17 -5.25
C GLU A 36 8.62 -0.16 -5.18
N LEU A 37 7.35 -0.12 -4.80
CA LEU A 37 6.51 -1.31 -4.80
C LEU A 37 6.38 -1.90 -6.20
N LEU A 38 6.16 -1.06 -7.22
CA LEU A 38 6.07 -1.54 -8.60
C LEU A 38 7.38 -2.18 -9.03
N ARG A 39 8.51 -1.56 -8.70
CA ARG A 39 9.83 -2.09 -9.03
C ARG A 39 10.06 -3.46 -8.38
N ARG A 40 9.73 -3.61 -7.10
CA ARG A 40 9.88 -4.87 -6.37
C ARG A 40 9.04 -6.00 -6.97
N HIS A 41 7.87 -5.66 -7.49
CA HIS A 41 6.93 -6.63 -8.04
C HIS A 41 7.01 -6.73 -9.56
N ASN A 42 8.02 -6.07 -10.16
CA ASN A 42 8.25 -6.11 -11.60
C ASN A 42 7.01 -5.70 -12.40
N ARG A 43 6.34 -4.65 -11.96
CA ARG A 43 5.15 -4.10 -12.60
C ARG A 43 5.40 -2.67 -13.06
N SER A 44 4.74 -2.28 -14.15
CA SER A 44 4.76 -0.89 -14.62
C SER A 44 3.49 -0.17 -14.18
N VAL A 45 3.49 1.17 -14.30
CA VAL A 45 2.26 1.96 -14.08
C VAL A 45 1.18 1.52 -15.07
N GLN A 46 1.55 1.23 -16.32
CA GLN A 46 0.61 0.76 -17.33
C GLN A 46 -0.03 -0.57 -16.93
N ASP A 47 0.72 -1.48 -16.33
CA ASP A 47 0.17 -2.75 -15.83
C ASP A 47 -0.94 -2.49 -14.81
N VAL A 48 -0.73 -1.55 -13.89
CA VAL A 48 -1.72 -1.20 -12.86
C VAL A 48 -2.93 -0.51 -13.48
N VAL A 49 -2.70 0.39 -14.43
CA VAL A 49 -3.77 1.09 -15.16
C VAL A 49 -4.72 0.08 -15.81
N VAL A 50 -4.17 -0.90 -16.50
CA VAL A 50 -4.96 -1.96 -17.15
C VAL A 50 -5.66 -2.83 -16.13
N ALA A 51 -4.92 -3.33 -15.13
CA ALA A 51 -5.46 -4.26 -14.15
C ALA A 51 -6.55 -3.65 -13.27
N CYS A 52 -6.44 -2.36 -12.95
CA CYS A 52 -7.42 -1.66 -12.11
C CYS A 52 -8.48 -0.89 -12.90
N GLY A 53 -8.43 -0.96 -14.23
CA GLY A 53 -9.40 -0.26 -15.07
C GLY A 53 -9.39 1.25 -14.91
N LEU A 54 -8.21 1.85 -14.75
CA LEU A 54 -8.06 3.28 -14.52
C LEU A 54 -7.94 4.04 -15.83
N ASP A 55 -8.36 5.30 -15.81
CA ASP A 55 -7.94 6.25 -16.84
C ASP A 55 -6.41 6.40 -16.80
N ARG A 56 -5.77 6.43 -17.97
CA ARG A 56 -4.31 6.45 -18.06
C ARG A 56 -3.70 7.69 -17.37
N SER A 57 -4.24 8.87 -17.65
CA SER A 57 -3.76 10.12 -17.02
C SER A 57 -3.89 10.05 -15.50
N TYR A 58 -5.03 9.58 -15.02
CA TYR A 58 -5.28 9.44 -13.59
C TYR A 58 -4.28 8.47 -12.96
N GLY A 59 -4.05 7.33 -13.61
CA GLY A 59 -3.09 6.34 -13.12
C GLY A 59 -1.69 6.92 -12.97
N TYR A 60 -1.20 7.62 -13.99
CA TYR A 60 0.12 8.25 -13.93
C TYR A 60 0.19 9.33 -12.85
N GLN A 61 -0.89 10.09 -12.63
CA GLN A 61 -0.94 11.10 -11.58
C GLN A 61 -0.86 10.49 -10.17
N LEU A 62 -1.43 9.31 -9.97
CA LEU A 62 -1.30 8.60 -8.69
C LEU A 62 0.15 8.24 -8.38
N PHE A 63 0.89 7.79 -9.38
CA PHE A 63 2.27 7.34 -9.20
C PHE A 63 3.30 8.45 -9.27
N ASN A 64 2.96 9.62 -9.80
CA ASN A 64 3.88 10.76 -9.81
C ASN A 64 3.63 11.75 -8.65
N GLY A 65 2.64 11.47 -7.80
CA GLY A 65 2.36 12.29 -6.63
C GLY A 65 1.45 13.48 -6.88
N THR A 66 0.95 13.68 -8.11
CA THR A 66 0.05 14.78 -8.45
C THR A 66 -1.33 14.59 -7.81
N ARG A 67 -1.78 13.34 -7.70
CA ARG A 67 -3.05 12.99 -7.07
C ARG A 67 -2.85 12.04 -5.91
N LYS A 68 -3.59 12.29 -4.83
CA LYS A 68 -3.56 11.40 -3.66
C LYS A 68 -4.43 10.17 -3.92
N PRO A 69 -3.91 8.94 -3.77
CA PRO A 69 -4.69 7.72 -3.95
C PRO A 69 -5.80 7.60 -2.92
N THR A 70 -6.93 7.05 -3.36
CA THR A 70 -8.00 6.68 -2.42
C THR A 70 -7.61 5.41 -1.67
N ARG A 71 -8.23 5.20 -0.51
CA ARG A 71 -8.02 3.97 0.25
C ARG A 71 -8.41 2.75 -0.58
N ASN A 72 -9.52 2.82 -1.28
CA ASN A 72 -9.99 1.73 -2.15
C ASN A 72 -8.98 1.37 -3.23
N PHE A 73 -8.36 2.37 -3.88
CA PHE A 73 -7.30 2.11 -4.86
C PHE A 73 -6.13 1.40 -4.22
N LEU A 74 -5.70 1.85 -3.04
CA LEU A 74 -4.57 1.24 -2.34
C LEU A 74 -4.87 -0.22 -1.98
N LEU A 75 -6.09 -0.53 -1.59
CA LEU A 75 -6.50 -1.92 -1.30
C LEU A 75 -6.51 -2.78 -2.57
N ARG A 76 -6.98 -2.24 -3.69
CA ARG A 76 -6.90 -2.95 -4.98
C ARG A 76 -5.45 -3.21 -5.39
N LEU A 77 -4.59 -2.22 -5.23
CA LEU A 77 -3.17 -2.35 -5.52
C LEU A 77 -2.53 -3.42 -4.64
N ALA A 78 -2.85 -3.42 -3.35
CA ALA A 78 -2.34 -4.40 -2.41
C ALA A 78 -2.73 -5.83 -2.81
N LEU A 79 -3.97 -6.03 -3.26
CA LEU A 79 -4.42 -7.33 -3.74
C LEU A 79 -3.71 -7.72 -5.04
N LEU A 80 -3.58 -6.78 -5.97
CA LEU A 80 -2.89 -7.02 -7.24
C LEU A 80 -1.44 -7.44 -7.03
N LEU A 81 -0.73 -6.73 -6.15
CA LEU A 81 0.68 -6.99 -5.87
C LEU A 81 0.89 -8.07 -4.82
N LYS A 82 -0.18 -8.60 -4.25
CA LYS A 82 -0.13 -9.66 -3.22
C LYS A 82 0.76 -9.27 -2.05
N LEU A 83 0.51 -8.07 -1.50
CA LEU A 83 1.32 -7.53 -0.41
C LEU A 83 1.10 -8.26 0.92
N GLY A 84 -0.01 -8.96 1.10
CA GLY A 84 -0.37 -9.56 2.37
C GLY A 84 -0.83 -8.53 3.39
N GLU A 85 -1.15 -8.98 4.59
CA GLU A 85 -1.65 -8.08 5.64
C GLU A 85 -0.61 -7.04 6.05
N ALA A 86 0.60 -7.47 6.39
CA ALA A 86 1.64 -6.56 6.87
C ALA A 86 2.02 -5.51 5.83
N GLY A 87 2.18 -5.91 4.57
CA GLY A 87 2.52 -4.99 3.48
C GLY A 87 1.40 -3.99 3.22
N THR A 88 0.15 -4.44 3.30
CA THR A 88 -1.02 -3.58 3.10
C THR A 88 -1.14 -2.55 4.22
N GLN A 89 -0.99 -2.97 5.48
CA GLN A 89 -1.05 -2.05 6.61
C GLN A 89 0.05 -0.99 6.53
N ARG A 90 1.26 -1.39 6.10
CA ARG A 90 2.36 -0.45 5.90
C ARG A 90 2.03 0.56 4.81
N LEU A 91 1.48 0.11 3.70
CA LEU A 91 1.08 0.99 2.60
C LEU A 91 0.04 2.01 3.06
N LEU A 92 -0.99 1.56 3.78
CA LEU A 92 -2.03 2.44 4.31
C LEU A 92 -1.44 3.47 5.28
N LYS A 93 -0.51 3.05 6.13
CA LYS A 93 0.16 3.95 7.06
C LYS A 93 0.94 5.05 6.34
N ILE A 94 1.72 4.68 5.34
CA ILE A 94 2.51 5.64 4.56
C ILE A 94 1.59 6.60 3.81
N ALA A 95 0.45 6.12 3.33
CA ALA A 95 -0.55 6.95 2.64
C ALA A 95 -1.41 7.77 3.60
N GLU A 96 -1.19 7.64 4.91
CA GLU A 96 -2.00 8.30 5.93
C GLU A 96 -3.48 7.97 5.80
N ARG A 97 -3.78 6.70 5.52
CA ARG A 97 -5.13 6.16 5.44
C ARG A 97 -5.38 5.24 6.61
N GLN A 98 -6.66 5.05 6.94
CA GLN A 98 -7.07 4.15 8.03
C GLN A 98 -6.54 2.74 7.78
N PRO A 99 -5.93 2.09 8.78
CA PRO A 99 -5.53 0.69 8.65
C PRO A 99 -6.76 -0.21 8.53
N LEU A 100 -6.54 -1.42 8.06
CA LEU A 100 -7.59 -2.44 8.05
C LEU A 100 -7.87 -2.87 9.49
N TYR A 101 -9.15 -2.91 9.84
CA TYR A 101 -9.61 -3.24 11.19
C TYR A 101 -10.45 -4.52 11.13
N ALA A 102 -9.95 -5.58 11.76
CA ALA A 102 -10.55 -6.91 11.64
C ALA A 102 -12.00 -7.00 12.17
N ARG A 103 -12.41 -6.10 13.05
CA ARG A 103 -13.79 -6.08 13.57
C ARG A 103 -14.77 -5.34 12.64
N ASN A 104 -14.26 -4.69 11.60
CA ASN A 104 -15.10 -4.12 10.55
C ASN A 104 -15.29 -5.20 9.48
N ARG A 105 -16.56 -5.52 9.13
CA ARG A 105 -16.84 -6.63 8.19
C ARG A 105 -16.19 -6.42 6.83
N ARG A 106 -16.27 -5.21 6.30
CA ARG A 106 -15.68 -4.89 5.01
C ARG A 106 -14.16 -5.07 5.03
N ASP A 107 -13.51 -4.52 6.03
CA ASP A 107 -12.06 -4.67 6.21
C ASP A 107 -11.68 -6.13 6.45
N ALA A 108 -12.48 -6.87 7.21
CA ALA A 108 -12.25 -8.30 7.43
C ALA A 108 -12.29 -9.10 6.13
N ALA A 109 -13.21 -8.75 5.22
CA ALA A 109 -13.29 -9.39 3.91
C ALA A 109 -12.03 -9.11 3.07
N VAL A 110 -11.51 -7.88 3.12
CA VAL A 110 -10.26 -7.54 2.42
C VAL A 110 -9.08 -8.29 3.02
N LEU A 111 -9.01 -8.36 4.36
CA LEU A 111 -7.97 -9.15 5.06
C LEU A 111 -8.03 -10.61 4.65
N TYR A 112 -9.23 -11.18 4.56
CA TYR A 112 -9.41 -12.55 4.06
C TYR A 112 -8.85 -12.69 2.64
N GLY A 113 -9.17 -11.76 1.76
CA GLY A 113 -8.66 -11.77 0.39
C GLY A 113 -7.14 -11.71 0.34
N LEU A 114 -6.53 -10.85 1.14
CA LEU A 114 -5.07 -10.71 1.21
C LEU A 114 -4.42 -11.99 1.75
N THR A 115 -5.00 -12.60 2.77
CA THR A 115 -4.47 -13.81 3.42
C THR A 115 -4.58 -15.02 2.49
N HIS A 116 -5.67 -15.12 1.71
CA HIS A 116 -5.94 -16.28 0.86
C HIS A 116 -5.55 -16.04 -0.60
N ASN A 117 -4.80 -14.98 -0.89
CA ASN A 117 -4.32 -14.64 -2.23
C ASN A 117 -5.43 -14.50 -3.27
N LEU A 118 -6.58 -13.98 -2.86
CA LEU A 118 -7.65 -13.67 -3.79
C LEU A 118 -7.25 -12.49 -4.67
N THR A 119 -7.78 -12.46 -5.89
CA THR A 119 -7.64 -11.30 -6.76
C THR A 119 -8.54 -10.16 -6.26
N ALA A 120 -8.34 -8.96 -6.81
CA ALA A 120 -9.22 -7.83 -6.51
C ALA A 120 -10.66 -8.15 -6.91
N ASP A 121 -10.86 -8.81 -8.07
CA ASP A 121 -12.19 -9.18 -8.54
C ASP A 121 -12.86 -10.19 -7.62
N GLU A 122 -12.13 -11.22 -7.20
CA GLU A 122 -12.64 -12.22 -6.27
C GLU A 122 -13.00 -11.59 -4.91
N THR A 123 -12.18 -10.64 -4.44
CA THR A 123 -12.45 -9.92 -3.20
C THR A 123 -13.69 -9.04 -3.34
N GLN A 124 -13.88 -8.40 -4.49
CA GLN A 124 -15.08 -7.61 -4.76
C GLN A 124 -16.33 -8.47 -4.79
N GLU A 125 -16.25 -9.68 -5.35
CA GLU A 125 -17.36 -10.64 -5.31
C GLU A 125 -17.71 -11.03 -3.87
N LEU A 126 -16.69 -11.25 -3.05
CA LEU A 126 -16.90 -11.55 -1.63
C LEU A 126 -17.60 -10.38 -0.93
N LEU A 127 -17.15 -9.16 -1.16
CA LEU A 127 -17.77 -7.96 -0.59
C LEU A 127 -19.23 -7.84 -1.04
N ALA A 128 -19.51 -8.03 -2.31
CA ALA A 128 -20.87 -7.97 -2.86
C ALA A 128 -21.76 -9.01 -2.19
N GLY A 129 -21.27 -10.23 -2.01
CA GLY A 129 -22.00 -11.30 -1.33
C GLY A 129 -22.31 -11.00 0.13
N LEU A 130 -21.50 -10.14 0.77
CA LEU A 130 -21.72 -9.70 2.14
C LEU A 130 -22.56 -8.43 2.24
N GLY A 131 -22.97 -7.86 1.11
CA GLY A 131 -23.70 -6.60 1.09
C GLY A 131 -22.86 -5.38 1.42
N GLU A 132 -21.54 -5.49 1.27
CA GLU A 132 -20.60 -4.40 1.53
C GLU A 132 -20.20 -3.69 0.24
N ASP A 133 -19.82 -2.41 0.37
CA ASP A 133 -19.35 -1.63 -0.78
C ASP A 133 -18.09 -2.23 -1.39
N GLY A 134 -17.99 -2.18 -2.73
CA GLY A 134 -16.81 -2.64 -3.45
C GLY A 134 -15.60 -1.73 -3.27
N LEU A 135 -14.54 -2.09 -3.97
CA LEU A 135 -13.24 -1.39 -3.90
C LEU A 135 -13.07 -0.35 -5.01
N GLU A 136 -14.12 0.03 -5.68
CA GLU A 136 -14.07 1.04 -6.74
C GLU A 136 -14.15 2.47 -6.25
#